data_ffe011f65157ce787353de982a4eb317
#
_entry.id   ffe011f65157ce787353de982a4eb317
#
_cell.length_a   1.000
_cell.length_b   1.000
_cell.length_c   1.000
_cell.angle_alpha   90.00
_cell.angle_beta   90.00
_cell.angle_gamma   90.00
#
_symmetry.space_group_name_H-M   'P 1'
#
loop_
_entity.id
_entity.type
_entity.pdbx_description
1 polymer ?
#
loop_
_entity_poly.entity_id
_entity_poly.type
_entity_poly.pdbx_seq_one_letter_code
_entity_poly.pdbx_strand_id
1 'polypeptide(L)'
;MASRQTIQRTIIEDEVRTLANHPTADQVYDAIHEQHPSISKATVYRTLNRLSDEGQLLRVKINNGADHFDHQTFTHYHVRCTECGRVDDVLVPVLGTIDSEAAKVSGYAIAGHTLQFDGICPSCQAKAAKASAQLAHSAPTD
;
A
#
# COMPACT_ATOMS: atom_id res chain seq x y z
N MET A 1 -4.81 -29.73 -15.76
CA MET A 1 -4.13 -28.58 -16.38
C MET A 1 -4.68 -27.27 -15.88
N ALA A 2 -3.81 -26.37 -15.46
CA ALA A 2 -4.25 -25.02 -15.05
C ALA A 2 -4.72 -24.23 -16.28
N SER A 3 -5.82 -23.49 -16.16
CA SER A 3 -6.30 -22.61 -17.21
C SER A 3 -5.35 -21.42 -17.39
N ARG A 4 -5.45 -20.73 -18.53
CA ARG A 4 -4.71 -19.49 -18.79
C ARG A 4 -4.95 -18.45 -17.69
N GLN A 5 -6.20 -18.31 -17.26
CA GLN A 5 -6.58 -17.39 -16.17
C GLN A 5 -5.90 -17.77 -14.86
N THR A 6 -5.85 -19.06 -14.52
CA THR A 6 -5.19 -19.55 -13.30
C THR A 6 -3.69 -19.26 -13.33
N ILE A 7 -3.04 -19.48 -14.47
CA ILE A 7 -1.61 -19.20 -14.63
C ILE A 7 -1.33 -17.70 -14.45
N GLN A 8 -2.12 -16.85 -15.11
CA GLN A 8 -1.98 -15.40 -15.01
C GLN A 8 -2.20 -14.92 -13.57
N ARG A 9 -3.22 -15.46 -12.90
CA ARG A 9 -3.51 -15.16 -11.49
C ARG A 9 -2.31 -15.48 -10.59
N THR A 10 -1.71 -16.65 -10.77
CA THR A 10 -0.54 -17.06 -10.00
C THR A 10 0.64 -16.12 -10.22
N ILE A 11 0.92 -15.75 -11.47
CA ILE A 11 2.00 -14.82 -11.82
C ILE A 11 1.80 -13.48 -11.11
N ILE A 12 0.59 -12.94 -11.16
CA ILE A 12 0.26 -11.64 -10.56
C ILE A 12 0.36 -11.71 -9.03
N GLU A 13 -0.21 -12.75 -8.43
CA GLU A 13 -0.17 -12.94 -6.98
C GLU A 13 1.25 -13.09 -6.46
N ASP A 14 2.07 -13.88 -7.14
CA ASP A 14 3.48 -14.09 -6.76
C ASP A 14 4.27 -12.79 -6.86
N GLU A 15 3.98 -11.94 -7.85
CA GLU A 15 4.67 -10.67 -8.01
C GLU A 15 4.34 -9.69 -6.87
N VAL A 16 3.12 -9.69 -6.38
CA VAL A 16 2.76 -8.87 -5.20
C VAL A 16 3.62 -9.27 -4.00
N ARG A 17 3.84 -10.57 -3.80
CA ARG A 17 4.69 -11.06 -2.71
C ARG A 17 6.17 -10.71 -2.93
N THR A 18 6.64 -10.82 -4.14
CA THR A 18 8.04 -10.53 -4.51
C THR A 18 8.36 -9.05 -4.34
N LEU A 19 7.47 -8.17 -4.78
CA LEU A 19 7.65 -6.72 -4.64
C LEU A 19 7.57 -6.27 -3.17
N ALA A 20 6.80 -6.95 -2.35
CA ALA A 20 6.66 -6.78 -0.91
C ALA A 20 6.10 -5.41 -0.49
N ASN A 21 6.67 -4.33 -0.82
CA ASN A 21 6.41 -2.97 -0.32
C ASN A 21 5.06 -2.37 -0.75
N HIS A 22 3.96 -3.13 -0.62
CA HIS A 22 2.59 -2.67 -0.93
C HIS A 22 2.49 -2.08 -2.34
N PRO A 23 2.70 -2.90 -3.40
CA PRO A 23 2.72 -2.37 -4.76
C PRO A 23 1.34 -1.90 -5.21
N THR A 24 1.34 -0.92 -6.12
CA THR A 24 0.16 -0.56 -6.90
C THR A 24 -0.01 -1.53 -8.07
N ALA A 25 -1.19 -1.50 -8.70
CA ALA A 25 -1.43 -2.32 -9.89
C ALA A 25 -0.46 -1.97 -11.04
N ASP A 26 -0.15 -0.68 -11.21
CA ASP A 26 0.82 -0.23 -12.23
C ASP A 26 2.21 -0.80 -11.95
N GLN A 27 2.64 -0.81 -10.69
CA GLN A 27 3.94 -1.38 -10.31
C GLN A 27 4.00 -2.88 -10.56
N VAL A 28 2.93 -3.62 -10.29
CA VAL A 28 2.85 -5.04 -10.59
C VAL A 28 2.93 -5.27 -12.10
N TYR A 29 2.17 -4.50 -12.88
CA TYR A 29 2.19 -4.59 -14.33
C TYR A 29 3.59 -4.35 -14.88
N ASP A 30 4.25 -3.26 -14.46
CA ASP A 30 5.58 -2.91 -14.92
C ASP A 30 6.61 -4.01 -14.60
N ALA A 31 6.47 -4.65 -13.44
CA ALA A 31 7.39 -5.71 -13.01
C ALA A 31 7.25 -6.98 -13.85
N ILE A 32 6.06 -7.33 -14.32
CA ILE A 32 5.84 -8.58 -15.07
C ILE A 32 5.84 -8.39 -16.59
N HIS A 33 5.76 -7.17 -17.08
CA HIS A 33 5.51 -6.86 -18.49
C HIS A 33 6.56 -7.46 -19.45
N GLU A 34 7.82 -7.41 -19.12
CA GLU A 34 8.89 -7.92 -19.99
C GLU A 34 8.82 -9.44 -20.17
N GLN A 35 8.58 -10.18 -19.08
CA GLN A 35 8.55 -11.64 -19.10
C GLN A 35 7.19 -12.18 -19.52
N HIS A 36 6.12 -11.41 -19.34
CA HIS A 36 4.75 -11.83 -19.62
C HIS A 36 4.00 -10.76 -20.42
N PRO A 37 4.45 -10.50 -21.68
CA PRO A 37 3.84 -9.40 -22.47
C PRO A 37 2.38 -9.66 -22.86
N SER A 38 1.90 -10.89 -22.77
CA SER A 38 0.50 -11.22 -23.06
C SER A 38 -0.46 -10.85 -21.94
N ILE A 39 0.04 -10.53 -20.75
CA ILE A 39 -0.80 -10.10 -19.63
C ILE A 39 -1.00 -8.58 -19.74
N SER A 40 -2.25 -8.17 -20.03
CA SER A 40 -2.57 -6.76 -20.18
C SER A 40 -2.67 -6.05 -18.82
N LYS A 41 -2.54 -4.73 -18.85
CA LYS A 41 -2.77 -3.89 -17.65
C LYS A 41 -4.16 -4.10 -17.08
N ALA A 42 -5.19 -4.20 -17.94
CA ALA A 42 -6.55 -4.46 -17.52
C ALA A 42 -6.69 -5.79 -16.79
N THR A 43 -6.00 -6.83 -17.25
CA THR A 43 -5.97 -8.14 -16.57
C THR A 43 -5.35 -8.03 -15.18
N VAL A 44 -4.25 -7.29 -15.05
CA VAL A 44 -3.61 -7.06 -13.74
C VAL A 44 -4.57 -6.39 -12.77
N TYR A 45 -5.23 -5.31 -13.19
CA TYR A 45 -6.21 -4.58 -12.35
C TYR A 45 -7.36 -5.49 -11.91
N ARG A 46 -7.97 -6.21 -12.86
CA ARG A 46 -9.10 -7.12 -12.55
C ARG A 46 -8.67 -8.24 -11.59
N THR A 47 -7.50 -8.81 -11.80
CA THR A 47 -6.99 -9.90 -10.98
C THR A 47 -6.70 -9.43 -9.56
N LEU A 48 -6.05 -8.29 -9.39
CA LEU A 48 -5.76 -7.72 -8.07
C LEU A 48 -7.05 -7.38 -7.32
N ASN A 49 -8.04 -6.81 -8.01
CA ASN A 49 -9.34 -6.51 -7.42
C ASN A 49 -10.06 -7.79 -6.97
N ARG A 50 -10.04 -8.83 -7.81
CA ARG A 50 -10.64 -10.13 -7.48
C ARG A 50 -9.96 -10.78 -6.29
N LEU A 51 -8.62 -10.79 -6.26
CA LEU A 51 -7.85 -11.33 -5.14
C LEU A 51 -8.17 -10.60 -3.84
N SER A 52 -8.35 -9.29 -3.90
CA SER A 52 -8.73 -8.48 -2.74
C SER A 52 -10.14 -8.78 -2.27
N ASP A 53 -11.09 -8.89 -3.21
CA ASP A 53 -12.48 -9.21 -2.90
C ASP A 53 -12.61 -10.61 -2.29
N GLU A 54 -11.75 -11.54 -2.69
CA GLU A 54 -11.73 -12.91 -2.17
C GLU A 54 -10.93 -13.04 -0.85
N GLY A 55 -10.32 -11.95 -0.37
CA GLY A 55 -9.52 -11.96 0.87
C GLY A 55 -8.12 -12.52 0.73
N GLN A 56 -7.64 -12.76 -0.49
CA GLN A 56 -6.27 -13.25 -0.75
C GLN A 56 -5.23 -12.14 -0.67
N LEU A 57 -5.64 -10.90 -0.91
CA LEU A 57 -4.82 -9.70 -0.75
C LEU A 57 -5.62 -8.68 0.07
N LEU A 58 -4.91 -7.79 0.74
CA LEU A 58 -5.50 -6.63 1.40
C LEU A 58 -5.34 -5.42 0.48
N ARG A 59 -6.46 -4.75 0.18
CA ARG A 59 -6.43 -3.50 -0.58
C ARG A 59 -6.27 -2.33 0.38
N VAL A 60 -5.18 -1.59 0.23
CA VAL A 60 -4.93 -0.36 1.00
C VAL A 60 -5.36 0.82 0.15
N LYS A 61 -6.51 1.39 0.46
CA LYS A 61 -7.08 2.53 -0.28
C LYS A 61 -6.38 3.82 0.12
N ILE A 62 -5.95 4.57 -0.88
CA ILE A 62 -5.27 5.85 -0.70
C ILE A 62 -6.16 6.96 -1.22
N ASN A 63 -6.42 7.97 -0.40
CA ASN A 63 -7.17 9.14 -0.83
C ASN A 63 -6.35 9.91 -1.89
N ASN A 64 -7.00 10.21 -3.03
CA ASN A 64 -6.37 10.93 -4.14
C ASN A 64 -5.14 10.23 -4.72
N GLY A 65 -5.06 8.93 -4.61
CA GLY A 65 -3.96 8.13 -5.16
C GLY A 65 -4.41 6.74 -5.54
N ALA A 66 -3.50 5.98 -6.15
CA ALA A 66 -3.75 4.60 -6.54
C ALA A 66 -3.79 3.69 -5.29
N ASP A 67 -4.66 2.68 -5.33
CA ASP A 67 -4.70 1.66 -4.28
C ASP A 67 -3.41 0.85 -4.28
N HIS A 68 -2.96 0.46 -3.09
CA HIS A 68 -1.83 -0.44 -2.89
C HIS A 68 -2.37 -1.81 -2.47
N PHE A 69 -1.61 -2.86 -2.74
CA PHE A 69 -2.01 -4.24 -2.42
C PHE A 69 -0.98 -4.89 -1.51
N ASP A 70 -1.47 -5.54 -0.47
CA ASP A 70 -0.65 -6.17 0.56
C ASP A 70 -0.93 -7.68 0.57
N HIS A 71 0.13 -8.48 0.54
CA HIS A 71 0.02 -9.93 0.64
C HIS A 71 -0.29 -10.38 2.08
N GLN A 72 -0.07 -9.53 3.07
CA GLN A 72 -0.42 -9.79 4.46
C GLN A 72 -1.87 -9.35 4.71
N THR A 73 -2.75 -10.30 4.97
CA THR A 73 -4.20 -10.05 5.03
C THR A 73 -4.74 -9.86 6.45
N PHE A 74 -3.90 -10.01 7.49
CA PHE A 74 -4.33 -9.76 8.86
C PHE A 74 -4.55 -8.26 9.10
N THR A 75 -5.44 -7.94 10.03
CA THR A 75 -5.76 -6.53 10.35
C THR A 75 -4.55 -5.83 10.96
N HIS A 76 -4.10 -4.76 10.31
CA HIS A 76 -3.02 -3.91 10.79
C HIS A 76 -3.17 -2.51 10.20
N TYR A 77 -2.41 -1.56 10.74
CA TYR A 77 -2.43 -0.18 10.26
C TYR A 77 -1.34 0.06 9.22
N HIS A 78 -1.49 1.14 8.47
CA HIS A 78 -0.53 1.54 7.44
C HIS A 78 -0.18 3.01 7.60
N VAL A 79 0.98 3.40 7.07
CA VAL A 79 1.41 4.79 6.94
C VAL A 79 1.78 5.08 5.49
N ARG A 80 1.35 6.24 5.00
CA ARG A 80 1.69 6.72 3.66
C ARG A 80 2.63 7.90 3.77
N CYS A 81 3.71 7.87 3.01
CA CYS A 81 4.60 9.02 2.90
C CYS A 81 3.96 10.07 1.99
N THR A 82 3.79 11.28 2.48
CA THR A 82 3.19 12.38 1.72
C THR A 82 4.13 12.92 0.66
N GLU A 83 5.43 12.63 0.75
CA GLU A 83 6.43 13.08 -0.21
C GLU A 83 6.61 12.13 -1.38
N CYS A 84 6.85 10.84 -1.11
CA CYS A 84 7.14 9.87 -2.17
C CYS A 84 5.99 8.89 -2.44
N GLY A 85 4.94 8.89 -1.63
CA GLY A 85 3.78 8.01 -1.81
C GLY A 85 3.98 6.58 -1.32
N ARG A 86 5.12 6.26 -0.73
CA ARG A 86 5.40 4.93 -0.19
C ARG A 86 4.41 4.57 0.91
N VAL A 87 3.98 3.31 0.93
CA VAL A 87 3.10 2.78 1.97
C VAL A 87 3.85 1.68 2.73
N ASP A 88 3.85 1.77 4.05
CA ASP A 88 4.46 0.77 4.93
C ASP A 88 3.46 0.35 6.01
N ASP A 89 3.73 -0.80 6.63
CA ASP A 89 2.96 -1.28 7.77
C ASP A 89 3.32 -0.51 9.04
N VAL A 90 2.30 -0.29 9.88
CA VAL A 90 2.49 0.22 11.24
C VAL A 90 1.98 -0.86 12.19
N LEU A 91 2.91 -1.61 12.76
CA LEU A 91 2.61 -2.79 13.58
C LEU A 91 2.44 -2.40 15.06
N VAL A 92 1.50 -1.51 15.32
CA VAL A 92 1.05 -1.22 16.69
C VAL A 92 -0.25 -2.00 16.95
N PRO A 93 -0.61 -2.27 18.22
CA PRO A 93 -1.87 -2.96 18.52
C PRO A 93 -3.08 -2.23 17.96
N VAL A 94 -4.02 -2.97 17.38
CA VAL A 94 -5.28 -2.40 16.88
C VAL A 94 -6.10 -1.92 18.08
N LEU A 95 -6.54 -0.65 18.03
CA LEU A 95 -7.25 0.01 19.14
C LEU A 95 -8.72 -0.40 19.17
N GLY A 96 -9.04 -1.48 19.92
CA GLY A 96 -10.40 -1.98 20.02
C GLY A 96 -11.36 -1.05 20.77
N THR A 97 -10.84 -0.21 21.68
CA THR A 97 -11.66 0.72 22.47
C THR A 97 -12.32 1.80 21.61
N ILE A 98 -11.71 2.19 20.49
CA ILE A 98 -12.26 3.20 19.60
C ILE A 98 -13.56 2.72 18.95
N ASP A 99 -13.67 1.43 18.67
CA ASP A 99 -14.88 0.82 18.10
C ASP A 99 -16.06 0.92 19.09
N SER A 100 -15.81 0.61 20.36
CA SER A 100 -16.82 0.69 21.40
C SER A 100 -17.31 2.13 21.60
N GLU A 101 -16.40 3.08 21.60
CA GLU A 101 -16.74 4.51 21.73
C GLU A 101 -17.53 5.02 20.53
N ALA A 102 -17.12 4.63 19.32
CA ALA A 102 -17.83 4.99 18.10
C ALA A 102 -19.24 4.42 18.08
N ALA A 103 -19.41 3.18 18.54
CA ALA A 103 -20.74 2.54 18.65
C ALA A 103 -21.65 3.31 19.61
N LYS A 104 -21.12 3.76 20.76
CA LYS A 104 -21.89 4.49 21.78
C LYS A 104 -22.42 5.81 21.26
N VAL A 105 -21.57 6.62 20.58
CA VAL A 105 -21.96 7.95 20.13
C VAL A 105 -22.77 7.94 18.85
N SER A 106 -22.62 6.91 18.01
CA SER A 106 -23.29 6.83 16.70
C SER A 106 -24.54 5.98 16.70
N GLY A 107 -24.67 5.04 17.64
CA GLY A 107 -25.72 4.03 17.65
C GLY A 107 -25.56 2.94 16.60
N TYR A 108 -24.43 2.91 15.91
CA TYR A 108 -24.15 1.87 14.90
C TYR A 108 -23.61 0.60 15.53
N ALA A 109 -23.92 -0.52 14.92
CA ALA A 109 -23.24 -1.78 15.20
C ALA A 109 -21.90 -1.75 14.45
N ILE A 110 -20.83 -1.44 15.16
CA ILE A 110 -19.51 -1.23 14.53
C ILE A 110 -18.82 -2.58 14.35
N ALA A 111 -18.44 -2.88 13.10
CA ALA A 111 -17.71 -4.12 12.75
C ALA A 111 -16.19 -3.95 12.92
N GLY A 112 -15.69 -2.74 12.85
CA GLY A 112 -14.25 -2.46 12.92
C GLY A 112 -13.94 -1.08 12.38
N HIS A 113 -12.66 -0.81 12.19
CA HIS A 113 -12.20 0.45 11.62
C HIS A 113 -10.93 0.22 10.81
N THR A 114 -10.65 1.17 9.92
CA THR A 114 -9.37 1.26 9.23
C THR A 114 -8.69 2.55 9.64
N LEU A 115 -7.37 2.53 9.79
CA LEU A 115 -6.62 3.71 10.16
C LEU A 115 -5.35 3.77 9.33
N GLN A 116 -5.12 4.91 8.73
CA GLN A 116 -3.94 5.19 7.94
C GLN A 116 -3.29 6.45 8.47
N PHE A 117 -2.00 6.39 8.69
CA PHE A 117 -1.22 7.55 9.09
C PHE A 117 -0.63 8.22 7.85
N ASP A 118 -0.55 9.53 7.88
CA ASP A 118 0.16 10.32 6.87
C ASP A 118 1.40 10.89 7.53
N GLY A 119 2.55 10.76 6.87
CA GLY A 119 3.80 11.23 7.43
C GLY A 119 4.88 11.34 6.37
N ILE A 120 6.10 11.48 6.79
CA ILE A 120 7.28 11.56 5.91
C ILE A 120 8.20 10.38 6.23
N CYS A 121 8.46 9.53 5.23
CA CYS A 121 9.26 8.32 5.45
C CYS A 121 10.72 8.65 5.81
N PRO A 122 11.45 7.71 6.43
CA PRO A 122 12.85 7.96 6.85
C PRO A 122 13.75 8.43 5.72
N SER A 123 13.58 7.89 4.51
CA SER A 123 14.36 8.31 3.34
C SER A 123 14.10 9.76 2.95
N CYS A 124 12.84 10.17 2.94
CA CYS A 124 12.46 11.56 2.61
C CYS A 124 12.89 12.52 3.72
N GLN A 125 12.81 12.10 4.98
CA GLN A 125 13.34 12.88 6.10
C GLN A 125 14.84 13.09 5.97
N ALA A 126 15.58 12.06 5.59
CA ALA A 126 17.03 12.14 5.38
C ALA A 126 17.38 13.09 4.24
N LYS A 127 16.62 13.07 3.14
CA LYS A 127 16.79 14.01 2.00
C LYS A 127 16.53 15.44 2.42
N ALA A 128 15.48 15.67 3.20
CA ALA A 128 15.14 17.00 3.72
C ALA A 128 16.22 17.52 4.67
N ALA A 129 16.74 16.68 5.55
CA ALA A 129 17.84 17.02 6.45
C ALA A 129 19.11 17.37 5.69
N LYS A 130 19.45 16.59 4.64
CA LYS A 130 20.60 16.90 3.75
C LYS A 130 20.42 18.21 3.02
N ALA A 131 19.23 18.48 2.48
CA ALA A 131 18.93 19.72 1.81
C ALA A 131 19.06 20.92 2.75
N SER A 132 18.55 20.81 3.98
CA SER A 132 18.68 21.85 5.02
C SER A 132 20.15 22.07 5.42
N ALA A 133 20.93 21.00 5.57
CA ALA A 133 22.34 21.09 5.90
C ALA A 133 23.14 21.76 4.76
N GLN A 134 22.83 21.44 3.49
CA GLN A 134 23.47 22.06 2.33
C GLN A 134 23.13 23.54 2.24
N LEU A 135 21.87 23.92 2.50
CA LEU A 135 21.45 25.32 2.52
C LEU A 135 22.15 26.10 3.64
N ALA A 136 22.31 25.50 4.82
CA ALA A 136 23.05 26.11 5.92
C ALA A 136 24.53 26.32 5.59
N HIS A 137 25.15 25.38 4.85
CA HIS A 137 26.53 25.48 4.42
C HIS A 137 26.75 26.48 3.28
N SER A 138 25.74 26.71 2.45
CA SER A 138 25.79 27.63 1.33
C SER A 138 25.38 29.05 1.69
N ALA A 139 24.89 29.28 2.91
CA ALA A 139 24.53 30.62 3.37
C ALA A 139 25.79 31.49 3.48
N PRO A 140 25.77 32.72 2.91
CA PRO A 140 26.94 33.61 3.03
C PRO A 140 27.16 33.96 4.49
N THR A 141 28.39 33.77 4.94
CA THR A 141 28.82 34.23 6.24
C THR A 141 29.18 35.71 6.13
N ASP A 142 28.39 36.53 6.73
CA ASP A 142 28.73 37.95 6.88
C ASP A 142 29.78 38.13 7.97
#